data_7d51bed7ce123e836aaa2c193696ee78
#
_entry.id   7d51bed7ce123e836aaa2c193696ee78
#
_cell.length_a   1.000
_cell.length_b   1.000
_cell.length_c   1.000
_cell.angle_alpha   90.00
_cell.angle_beta   90.00
_cell.angle_gamma   90.00
#
_symmetry.space_group_name_H-M   'P 1'
#
loop_
_entity.id
_entity.type
_entity.pdbx_description
1 polymer ?
#
loop_
_entity_poly.entity_id
_entity_poly.type
_entity_poly.pdbx_seq_one_letter_code
_entity_poly.pdbx_strand_id
1 'polypeptide(L)'
;RREMIYEGLYNSAVDKGLESPVEYANANIDTYAGIPELGYTDWRKKLMRTAHNQNYEVSASGGNERTTFYASLGFNRQEGLVENSSLDRYSARLNMTQKIGSRAEIGGNMMFTQMSQEMNEERGSNINPFLCVAVSATPSMPVRDASGNYVGSYAGTNVNPLRDIRTDYNRSRMTRM
;
A
#
# COMPACT_ATOMS: atom_id res chain seq x y z
N ARG A 1 -7.83 21.92 -14.50
CA ARG A 1 -8.68 20.85 -13.92
C ARG A 1 -10.08 21.37 -13.57
N ARG A 2 -10.20 22.50 -12.82
CA ARG A 2 -11.51 23.05 -12.42
C ARG A 2 -12.36 23.42 -13.64
N GLU A 3 -11.78 24.05 -14.64
CA GLU A 3 -12.46 24.36 -15.92
C GLU A 3 -12.99 23.11 -16.63
N MET A 4 -12.18 22.07 -16.76
CA MET A 4 -12.61 20.79 -17.38
C MET A 4 -13.78 20.14 -16.62
N ILE A 5 -13.76 20.21 -15.27
CA ILE A 5 -14.84 19.69 -14.44
C ILE A 5 -16.10 20.54 -14.65
N TYR A 6 -15.96 21.86 -14.68
CA TYR A 6 -17.07 22.76 -14.96
C TYR A 6 -17.72 22.47 -16.33
N GLU A 7 -16.90 22.34 -17.36
CA GLU A 7 -17.36 22.01 -18.72
C GLU A 7 -18.08 20.64 -18.74
N GLY A 8 -17.53 19.65 -18.05
CA GLY A 8 -18.18 18.33 -17.91
C GLY A 8 -19.52 18.40 -17.19
N LEU A 9 -19.63 19.20 -16.12
CA LEU A 9 -20.89 19.41 -15.41
C LEU A 9 -21.91 20.16 -16.28
N TYR A 10 -21.47 21.19 -17.00
CA TYR A 10 -22.30 21.93 -17.93
C TYR A 10 -22.86 21.02 -19.03
N ASN A 11 -22.01 20.26 -19.71
CA ASN A 11 -22.41 19.34 -20.75
C ASN A 11 -23.36 18.24 -20.22
N SER A 12 -23.08 17.71 -19.03
CA SER A 12 -23.98 16.75 -18.39
C SER A 12 -25.35 17.34 -18.07
N ALA A 13 -25.44 18.61 -17.73
CA ALA A 13 -26.70 19.31 -17.49
C ALA A 13 -27.48 19.52 -18.81
N VAL A 14 -26.78 19.86 -19.88
CA VAL A 14 -27.36 19.97 -21.23
C VAL A 14 -27.91 18.63 -21.69
N ASP A 15 -27.14 17.55 -21.56
CA ASP A 15 -27.56 16.19 -21.96
C ASP A 15 -28.78 15.69 -21.18
N LYS A 16 -28.92 16.14 -19.92
CA LYS A 16 -30.08 15.85 -19.07
C LYS A 16 -31.29 16.74 -19.34
N GLY A 17 -31.15 17.72 -20.22
CA GLY A 17 -32.21 18.68 -20.55
C GLY A 17 -32.58 19.61 -19.40
N LEU A 18 -31.62 19.96 -18.53
CA LEU A 18 -31.88 20.89 -17.42
C LEU A 18 -32.05 22.32 -17.94
N GLU A 19 -33.01 23.06 -17.38
CA GLU A 19 -33.32 24.42 -17.82
C GLU A 19 -32.17 25.42 -17.61
N SER A 20 -31.32 25.19 -16.61
CA SER A 20 -30.22 26.10 -16.24
C SER A 20 -28.89 25.33 -16.09
N PRO A 21 -28.20 24.92 -17.18
CA PRO A 21 -26.94 24.20 -17.13
C PRO A 21 -25.83 24.95 -16.37
N VAL A 22 -25.80 26.28 -16.48
CA VAL A 22 -24.84 27.15 -15.77
C VAL A 22 -25.03 27.09 -14.25
N GLU A 23 -26.27 27.17 -13.79
CA GLU A 23 -26.58 27.09 -12.36
C GLU A 23 -26.23 25.71 -11.80
N TYR A 24 -26.55 24.66 -12.55
CA TYR A 24 -26.17 23.30 -12.16
C TYR A 24 -24.66 23.13 -12.05
N ALA A 25 -23.91 23.61 -13.03
CA ALA A 25 -22.44 23.54 -12.99
C ALA A 25 -21.86 24.33 -11.80
N ASN A 26 -22.35 25.56 -11.57
CA ASN A 26 -21.90 26.39 -10.44
C ASN A 26 -22.25 25.77 -9.08
N ALA A 27 -23.41 25.19 -8.93
CA ALA A 27 -23.84 24.55 -7.67
C ALA A 27 -23.03 23.30 -7.33
N ASN A 28 -22.50 22.62 -8.34
CA ASN A 28 -21.82 21.32 -8.15
C ASN A 28 -20.29 21.40 -8.30
N ILE A 29 -19.74 22.52 -8.83
CA ILE A 29 -18.31 22.61 -9.12
C ILE A 29 -17.44 22.38 -7.89
N ASP A 30 -17.83 22.88 -6.73
CA ASP A 30 -17.07 22.76 -5.48
C ASP A 30 -17.07 21.32 -4.95
N THR A 31 -18.15 20.57 -5.21
CA THR A 31 -18.24 19.16 -4.86
C THR A 31 -17.21 18.32 -5.61
N TYR A 32 -16.99 18.59 -6.89
CA TYR A 32 -16.14 17.76 -7.75
C TYR A 32 -14.72 18.32 -7.93
N ALA A 33 -14.56 19.63 -7.94
CA ALA A 33 -13.28 20.30 -8.13
C ALA A 33 -12.62 20.77 -6.83
N GLY A 34 -13.38 20.83 -5.73
CA GLY A 34 -12.98 21.37 -4.45
C GLY A 34 -13.06 22.89 -4.40
N ILE A 35 -12.86 23.45 -3.21
CA ILE A 35 -12.93 24.88 -2.92
C ILE A 35 -11.50 25.46 -2.94
N PRO A 36 -11.14 26.33 -3.88
CA PRO A 36 -9.76 26.84 -4.02
C PRO A 36 -9.24 27.56 -2.78
N GLU A 37 -10.12 28.24 -2.04
CA GLU A 37 -9.81 29.04 -0.85
C GLU A 37 -9.30 28.18 0.32
N LEU A 38 -9.60 26.87 0.33
CA LEU A 38 -9.12 25.92 1.34
C LEU A 38 -7.65 25.49 1.12
N GLY A 39 -7.02 26.00 0.06
CA GLY A 39 -5.62 25.74 -0.25
C GLY A 39 -5.40 24.49 -1.12
N TYR A 40 -4.16 24.05 -1.17
CA TYR A 40 -3.73 22.93 -2.00
C TYR A 40 -3.04 21.84 -1.17
N THR A 41 -3.57 20.65 -1.22
CA THR A 41 -2.96 19.46 -0.62
C THR A 41 -2.40 18.54 -1.71
N ASP A 42 -1.08 18.36 -1.74
CA ASP A 42 -0.45 17.35 -2.56
C ASP A 42 -0.60 15.97 -1.87
N TRP A 43 -1.70 15.30 -2.16
CA TRP A 43 -2.04 14.01 -1.60
C TRP A 43 -0.99 12.94 -1.90
N ARG A 44 -0.39 12.96 -3.08
CA ARG A 44 0.67 12.04 -3.45
C ARG A 44 1.87 12.18 -2.52
N LYS A 45 2.32 13.41 -2.30
CA LYS A 45 3.44 13.70 -1.40
C LYS A 45 3.13 13.36 0.07
N LYS A 46 1.86 13.45 0.47
CA LYS A 46 1.41 13.12 1.82
C LYS A 46 1.28 11.62 2.07
N LEU A 47 0.94 10.85 1.04
CA LEU A 47 0.74 9.40 1.13
C LEU A 47 1.99 8.59 0.86
N MET A 48 2.86 9.10 -0.02
CA MET A 48 4.06 8.38 -0.40
C MET A 48 5.24 8.72 0.51
N ARG A 49 6.02 7.71 0.82
CA ARG A 49 7.29 7.81 1.54
C ARG A 49 8.42 7.22 0.72
N THR A 50 9.64 7.54 1.10
CA THR A 50 10.81 6.78 0.63
C THR A 50 10.75 5.40 1.27
N ALA A 51 10.69 4.37 0.44
CA ALA A 51 10.65 2.98 0.88
C ALA A 51 12.09 2.42 0.95
N HIS A 52 12.39 1.70 2.02
CA HIS A 52 13.68 1.04 2.22
C HIS A 52 13.52 -0.47 2.10
N ASN A 53 14.41 -1.08 1.35
CA ASN A 53 14.48 -2.52 1.22
C ASN A 53 15.80 -3.01 1.81
N GLN A 54 15.72 -4.00 2.69
CA GLN A 54 16.86 -4.57 3.38
C GLN A 54 16.84 -6.09 3.18
N ASN A 55 17.99 -6.65 2.84
CA ASN A 55 18.17 -8.08 2.71
C ASN A 55 19.48 -8.49 3.36
N TYR A 56 19.40 -9.33 4.36
CA TYR A 56 20.53 -9.86 5.09
C TYR A 56 20.50 -11.38 4.99
N GLU A 57 21.62 -11.96 4.62
CA GLU A 57 21.80 -13.41 4.57
C GLU A 57 23.16 -13.78 5.15
N VAL A 58 23.14 -14.78 6.02
CA VAL A 58 24.35 -15.40 6.56
C VAL A 58 24.28 -16.86 6.24
N SER A 59 25.34 -17.43 5.69
CA SER A 59 25.42 -18.84 5.40
C SER A 59 26.75 -19.43 5.86
N ALA A 60 26.71 -20.69 6.21
CA ALA A 60 27.86 -21.49 6.52
C ALA A 60 27.76 -22.83 5.79
N SER A 61 28.84 -23.26 5.21
CA SER A 61 28.96 -24.58 4.60
C SER A 61 30.27 -25.22 4.99
N GLY A 62 30.27 -26.51 5.09
CA GLY A 62 31.46 -27.27 5.41
C GLY A 62 31.25 -28.75 5.24
N GLY A 63 32.31 -29.49 5.47
CA GLY A 63 32.22 -30.94 5.40
C GLY A 63 33.58 -31.61 5.26
N ASN A 64 33.51 -32.92 5.20
CA ASN A 64 34.61 -33.80 4.91
C ASN A 64 34.18 -34.87 3.88
N GLU A 65 34.97 -35.88 3.66
CA GLU A 65 34.66 -36.97 2.71
C GLU A 65 33.37 -37.72 3.01
N ARG A 66 32.88 -37.64 4.26
CA ARG A 66 31.69 -38.37 4.72
C ARG A 66 30.50 -37.51 5.02
N THR A 67 30.72 -36.27 5.40
CA THR A 67 29.63 -35.36 5.83
C THR A 67 29.76 -34.05 5.11
N THR A 68 28.66 -33.56 4.56
CA THR A 68 28.58 -32.19 4.06
C THR A 68 27.38 -31.50 4.69
N PHE A 69 27.50 -30.24 4.96
CA PHE A 69 26.40 -29.43 5.44
C PHE A 69 26.40 -28.05 4.81
N TYR A 70 25.23 -27.51 4.72
CA TYR A 70 24.96 -26.11 4.41
C TYR A 70 23.84 -25.58 5.30
N ALA A 71 24.09 -24.47 5.95
CA ALA A 71 23.10 -23.77 6.77
C ALA A 71 23.04 -22.31 6.34
N SER A 72 21.84 -21.74 6.21
CA SER A 72 21.68 -20.32 6.00
C SER A 72 20.51 -19.75 6.79
N LEU A 73 20.66 -18.48 7.18
CA LEU A 73 19.64 -17.66 7.79
C LEU A 73 19.50 -16.38 6.97
N GLY A 74 18.26 -16.02 6.66
CA GLY A 74 17.96 -14.85 5.88
C GLY A 74 16.87 -14.00 6.53
N PHE A 75 17.04 -12.69 6.45
CA PHE A 75 16.03 -11.69 6.80
C PHE A 75 15.86 -10.75 5.61
N ASN A 76 14.62 -10.58 5.18
CA ASN A 76 14.28 -9.63 4.12
C ASN A 76 13.14 -8.75 4.63
N ARG A 77 13.36 -7.44 4.59
CA ARG A 77 12.35 -6.42 4.86
C ARG A 77 12.15 -5.57 3.63
N GLN A 78 10.92 -5.44 3.22
CA GLN A 78 10.50 -4.59 2.11
C GLN A 78 9.44 -3.61 2.62
N GLU A 79 9.73 -2.33 2.51
CA GLU A 79 8.75 -1.29 2.78
C GLU A 79 8.05 -0.89 1.49
N GLY A 80 6.74 -0.66 1.56
CA GLY A 80 5.98 -0.11 0.45
C GLY A 80 6.07 1.42 0.40
N LEU A 81 5.78 1.98 -0.76
CA LEU A 81 5.75 3.43 -0.98
C LEU A 81 4.66 4.14 -0.17
N VAL A 82 3.60 3.43 0.21
CA VAL A 82 2.52 3.93 1.04
C VAL A 82 2.75 3.52 2.49
N GLU A 83 2.41 4.40 3.45
CA GLU A 83 2.45 4.06 4.88
C GLU A 83 1.64 2.79 5.18
N ASN A 84 2.03 2.03 6.20
CA ASN A 84 1.40 0.77 6.62
C ASN A 84 1.40 -0.32 5.54
N SER A 85 2.39 -0.28 4.65
CA SER A 85 2.65 -1.35 3.69
C SER A 85 4.08 -1.85 3.89
N SER A 86 4.23 -3.10 4.34
CA SER A 86 5.53 -3.73 4.56
C SER A 86 5.43 -5.25 4.48
N LEU A 87 6.57 -5.86 4.15
CA LEU A 87 6.76 -7.31 4.13
C LEU A 87 8.03 -7.64 4.89
N ASP A 88 7.92 -8.44 5.95
CA ASP A 88 9.03 -9.03 6.67
C ASP A 88 9.06 -10.53 6.42
N ARG A 89 10.21 -11.04 5.96
CA ARG A 89 10.41 -12.46 5.68
C ARG A 89 11.67 -12.96 6.39
N TYR A 90 11.50 -13.96 7.22
CA TYR A 90 12.56 -14.73 7.85
C TYR A 90 12.66 -16.09 7.17
N SER A 91 13.87 -16.52 6.86
CA SER A 91 14.11 -17.81 6.24
C SER A 91 15.28 -18.52 6.93
N ALA A 92 15.14 -19.83 7.08
CA ALA A 92 16.21 -20.70 7.55
C ALA A 92 16.27 -21.93 6.63
N ARG A 93 17.47 -22.33 6.27
CA ARG A 93 17.71 -23.52 5.46
C ARG A 93 18.83 -24.34 6.07
N LEU A 94 18.61 -25.65 6.12
CA LEU A 94 19.62 -26.62 6.51
C LEU A 94 19.59 -27.78 5.53
N ASN A 95 20.73 -28.04 4.90
CA ASN A 95 20.95 -29.20 4.06
C ASN A 95 22.11 -29.99 4.69
N MET A 96 21.94 -31.30 4.81
CA MET A 96 22.96 -32.18 5.35
C MET A 96 22.99 -33.48 4.57
N THR A 97 24.18 -33.96 4.29
CA THR A 97 24.39 -35.27 3.68
C THR A 97 25.45 -36.01 4.45
N GLN A 98 25.17 -37.28 4.75
CA GLN A 98 26.06 -38.18 5.50
C GLN A 98 26.24 -39.51 4.77
N LYS A 99 27.48 -39.84 4.44
CA LYS A 99 27.84 -41.18 3.93
C LYS A 99 28.05 -42.15 5.08
N ILE A 100 27.41 -43.30 4.99
CA ILE A 100 27.51 -44.39 5.98
C ILE A 100 28.29 -45.56 5.33
N GLY A 101 29.54 -45.64 5.73
CA GLY A 101 30.46 -46.60 5.07
C GLY A 101 30.65 -46.28 3.61
N SER A 102 30.80 -47.31 2.78
CA SER A 102 31.01 -47.18 1.31
C SER A 102 29.74 -47.45 0.48
N ARG A 103 28.62 -47.75 1.11
CA ARG A 103 27.42 -48.26 0.41
C ARG A 103 26.14 -47.46 0.66
N ALA A 104 26.10 -46.60 1.65
CA ALA A 104 24.89 -45.83 1.96
C ALA A 104 25.18 -44.34 2.10
N GLU A 105 24.20 -43.54 1.70
CA GLU A 105 24.22 -42.08 1.89
C GLU A 105 22.83 -41.65 2.39
N ILE A 106 22.80 -40.86 3.41
CA ILE A 106 21.57 -40.24 3.96
C ILE A 106 21.68 -38.75 3.80
N GLY A 107 20.66 -38.13 3.19
CA GLY A 107 20.55 -36.70 3.05
C GLY A 107 19.24 -36.17 3.58
N GLY A 108 19.26 -34.95 4.11
CA GLY A 108 18.08 -34.25 4.58
C GLY A 108 18.13 -32.77 4.22
N ASN A 109 17.00 -32.22 3.82
CA ASN A 109 16.80 -30.80 3.56
C ASN A 109 15.66 -30.30 4.43
N MET A 110 15.93 -29.22 5.17
CA MET A 110 14.93 -28.50 5.94
C MET A 110 14.90 -27.06 5.48
N MET A 111 13.71 -26.53 5.30
CA MET A 111 13.49 -25.13 4.99
C MET A 111 12.35 -24.59 5.83
N PHE A 112 12.61 -23.50 6.51
CA PHE A 112 11.61 -22.77 7.28
C PHE A 112 11.49 -21.36 6.70
N THR A 113 10.27 -20.88 6.52
CA THR A 113 10.00 -19.52 6.11
C THR A 113 8.82 -18.95 6.89
N GLN A 114 9.02 -17.82 7.51
CA GLN A 114 7.95 -17.05 8.13
C GLN A 114 7.87 -15.70 7.43
N MET A 115 6.66 -15.34 7.03
CA MET A 115 6.35 -14.08 6.35
C MET A 115 5.27 -13.35 7.12
N SER A 116 5.49 -12.08 7.38
CA SER A 116 4.51 -11.16 7.95
C SER A 116 4.34 -10.00 6.98
N GLN A 117 3.12 -9.79 6.54
CA GLN A 117 2.78 -8.73 5.60
C GLN A 117 1.75 -7.80 6.22
N GLU A 118 2.04 -6.51 6.17
CA GLU A 118 1.10 -5.44 6.44
C GLU A 118 0.69 -4.83 5.12
N MET A 119 -0.61 -4.76 4.88
CA MET A 119 -1.16 -4.19 3.64
C MET A 119 -2.27 -3.22 3.98
N ASN A 120 -2.32 -2.15 3.23
CA ASN A 120 -3.50 -1.31 3.20
C ASN A 120 -4.66 -2.09 2.54
N GLU A 121 -5.87 -1.81 2.96
CA GLU A 121 -7.04 -2.42 2.36
C GLU A 121 -7.17 -1.98 0.89
N GLU A 122 -7.26 -2.94 -0.03
CA GLU A 122 -7.32 -2.67 -1.47
C GLU A 122 -8.76 -2.75 -2.03
N ARG A 123 -9.76 -2.77 -1.15
CA ARG A 123 -11.15 -2.94 -1.55
C ARG A 123 -11.77 -1.63 -2.00
N GLY A 124 -12.02 -1.55 -3.31
CA GLY A 124 -12.77 -0.46 -3.93
C GLY A 124 -12.00 0.86 -4.08
N SER A 125 -12.58 1.79 -4.82
CA SER A 125 -11.97 3.08 -5.12
C SER A 125 -11.80 4.02 -3.93
N ASN A 126 -12.61 3.81 -2.88
CA ASN A 126 -12.62 4.68 -1.70
C ASN A 126 -11.66 4.26 -0.60
N ILE A 127 -11.17 3.02 -0.64
CA ILE A 127 -10.31 2.42 0.38
C ILE A 127 -8.88 2.23 -0.14
N ASN A 128 -8.74 1.97 -1.45
CA ASN A 128 -7.41 1.92 -2.06
C ASN A 128 -6.78 3.32 -2.11
N PRO A 129 -5.65 3.57 -1.41
CA PRO A 129 -5.08 4.91 -1.29
C PRO A 129 -4.68 5.53 -2.62
N PHE A 130 -4.25 4.72 -3.60
CA PHE A 130 -3.89 5.21 -4.93
C PHE A 130 -5.11 5.61 -5.75
N LEU A 131 -6.15 4.77 -5.74
CA LEU A 131 -7.40 5.08 -6.43
C LEU A 131 -8.13 6.24 -5.76
N CYS A 132 -8.11 6.31 -4.43
CA CYS A 132 -8.69 7.41 -3.69
C CYS A 132 -8.06 8.76 -4.08
N VAL A 133 -6.73 8.82 -4.18
CA VAL A 133 -6.04 10.04 -4.65
C VAL A 133 -6.35 10.35 -6.10
N ALA A 134 -6.45 9.35 -6.96
CA ALA A 134 -6.69 9.55 -8.38
C ALA A 134 -8.12 10.01 -8.67
N VAL A 135 -9.11 9.49 -7.94
CA VAL A 135 -10.53 9.64 -8.24
C VAL A 135 -11.26 10.56 -7.26
N SER A 136 -11.03 10.41 -5.95
CA SER A 136 -11.88 10.99 -4.91
C SER A 136 -11.25 12.16 -4.17
N ALA A 137 -9.94 12.13 -3.88
CA ALA A 137 -9.32 13.19 -3.08
C ALA A 137 -9.11 14.46 -3.89
N THR A 138 -9.80 15.54 -3.51
CA THR A 138 -9.59 16.84 -4.14
C THR A 138 -8.38 17.56 -3.55
N PRO A 139 -7.63 18.32 -4.36
CA PRO A 139 -6.47 19.07 -3.86
C PRO A 139 -6.80 20.11 -2.80
N SER A 140 -8.00 20.68 -2.82
CA SER A 140 -8.45 21.68 -1.84
C SER A 140 -8.98 21.09 -0.52
N MET A 141 -9.04 19.75 -0.41
CA MET A 141 -9.43 19.10 0.84
C MET A 141 -8.25 19.12 1.83
N PRO A 142 -8.39 19.72 3.01
CA PRO A 142 -7.34 19.70 4.02
C PRO A 142 -7.23 18.29 4.65
N VAL A 143 -6.02 17.93 5.07
CA VAL A 143 -5.79 16.65 5.77
C VAL A 143 -6.44 16.64 7.15
N ARG A 144 -6.37 17.78 7.84
CA ARG A 144 -6.91 17.96 9.19
C ARG A 144 -7.70 19.27 9.26
N ASP A 145 -8.70 19.28 10.14
CA ASP A 145 -9.46 20.48 10.48
C ASP A 145 -8.68 21.38 11.44
N ALA A 146 -9.26 22.53 11.79
CA ALA A 146 -8.68 23.48 12.74
C ALA A 146 -8.49 22.89 14.15
N SER A 147 -9.23 21.84 14.51
CA SER A 147 -9.13 21.11 15.78
C SER A 147 -8.09 19.97 15.73
N GLY A 148 -7.45 19.74 14.59
CA GLY A 148 -6.44 18.72 14.40
C GLY A 148 -6.98 17.33 14.06
N ASN A 149 -8.29 17.16 13.94
CA ASN A 149 -8.89 15.88 13.53
C ASN A 149 -8.77 15.65 12.03
N TYR A 150 -8.71 14.40 11.61
CA TYR A 150 -8.77 14.08 10.18
C TYR A 150 -10.12 14.51 9.60
N VAL A 151 -10.08 15.26 8.52
CA VAL A 151 -11.30 15.58 7.77
C VAL A 151 -11.86 14.29 7.20
N GLY A 152 -13.11 13.96 7.54
CA GLY A 152 -13.74 12.70 7.17
C GLY A 152 -14.11 12.66 5.69
N SER A 153 -15.30 13.15 5.39
CA SER A 153 -15.79 13.33 4.03
C SER A 153 -15.90 14.82 3.74
N TYR A 154 -15.42 15.22 2.58
CA TYR A 154 -15.58 16.57 2.09
C TYR A 154 -16.44 16.53 0.83
N ALA A 155 -17.51 17.31 0.81
CA ALA A 155 -18.46 17.35 -0.30
C ALA A 155 -19.06 15.99 -0.67
N GLY A 156 -19.31 15.14 0.32
CA GLY A 156 -20.11 13.90 0.22
C GLY A 156 -19.44 12.71 -0.47
N THR A 157 -18.47 12.93 -1.34
CA THR A 157 -17.83 11.86 -2.13
C THR A 157 -16.33 11.73 -1.91
N ASN A 158 -15.71 12.72 -1.26
CA ASN A 158 -14.27 12.76 -1.06
C ASN A 158 -13.89 12.08 0.26
N VAL A 159 -13.10 11.05 0.17
CA VAL A 159 -12.55 10.31 1.31
C VAL A 159 -11.15 10.81 1.61
N ASN A 160 -10.79 10.90 2.89
CA ASN A 160 -9.44 11.25 3.31
C ASN A 160 -8.57 10.00 3.34
N PRO A 161 -7.70 9.80 2.35
CA PRO A 161 -6.92 8.58 2.24
C PRO A 161 -5.93 8.39 3.39
N LEU A 162 -5.47 9.46 4.03
CA LEU A 162 -4.58 9.38 5.20
C LEU A 162 -5.31 8.92 6.46
N ARG A 163 -6.58 9.29 6.63
CA ARG A 163 -7.39 8.77 7.73
C ARG A 163 -7.50 7.25 7.60
N ASP A 164 -7.90 6.79 6.43
CA ASP A 164 -8.20 5.37 6.21
C ASP A 164 -6.95 4.50 6.33
N ILE A 165 -5.82 4.91 5.77
CA ILE A 165 -4.53 4.20 5.93
C ILE A 165 -4.10 4.08 7.40
N ARG A 166 -4.39 5.08 8.24
CA ARG A 166 -3.94 5.10 9.64
C ARG A 166 -4.93 4.46 10.61
N THR A 167 -6.18 4.33 10.23
CA THR A 167 -7.22 3.71 11.05
C THR A 167 -7.47 2.25 10.67
N ASP A 168 -7.37 1.93 9.38
CA ASP A 168 -7.70 0.61 8.85
C ASP A 168 -6.47 -0.01 8.19
N TYR A 169 -5.86 -0.98 8.86
CA TYR A 169 -4.77 -1.77 8.29
C TYR A 169 -5.01 -3.26 8.48
N ASN A 170 -4.57 -4.04 7.52
CA ASN A 170 -4.66 -5.49 7.54
C ASN A 170 -3.28 -6.11 7.72
N ARG A 171 -3.15 -7.03 8.68
CA ARG A 171 -1.91 -7.77 8.92
C ARG A 171 -2.15 -9.25 8.62
N SER A 172 -1.39 -9.79 7.69
CA SER A 172 -1.36 -11.21 7.37
C SER A 172 -0.04 -11.83 7.84
N ARG A 173 -0.13 -13.01 8.48
CA ARG A 173 1.05 -13.80 8.86
C ARG A 173 0.95 -15.19 8.22
N MET A 174 1.99 -15.58 7.52
CA MET A 174 2.12 -16.90 6.92
C MET A 174 3.39 -17.58 7.42
N THR A 175 3.27 -18.83 7.84
CA THR A 175 4.41 -19.68 8.19
C THR A 175 4.40 -20.90 7.28
N ARG A 176 5.54 -21.24 6.70
CA ARG A 176 5.71 -22.43 5.86
C ARG A 176 6.94 -23.20 6.34
N MET A 177 6.76 -24.49 6.54
CA MET A 177 7.82 -25.44 6.91
C MET A 177 8.04 -26.43 5.76
#